data_10bb4b6a9b56ea34006cddf0540f58d2
#
_entry.id   10bb4b6a9b56ea34006cddf0540f58d2
#
_cell.length_a   1.000
_cell.length_b   1.000
_cell.length_c   1.000
_cell.angle_alpha   90.00
_cell.angle_beta   90.00
_cell.angle_gamma   90.00
#
_symmetry.space_group_name_H-M   'P 1'
#
loop_
_entity.id
_entity.type
_entity.pdbx_description
1 polymer ?
#
loop_
_entity_poly.entity_id
_entity_poly.type
_entity_poly.pdbx_seq_one_letter_code
_entity_poly.pdbx_strand_id
1 'polypeptide(L)'
;MKIKILVITIFYLIGSFNLSYAANSEKVDQISKNLRCLICQGQSVYDSQSDFALSMKILIQNKIDEGKNDEQIYDFLKSKYGEWIVYDPEINKNTVLLWVLPLILFIFGGILILRKVSIK
;
A
#
# COMPACT_ATOMS: atom_id res chain seq x y z
N MET A 1 36.16 -25.62 -28.67
CA MET A 1 36.19 -24.25 -28.11
C MET A 1 34.85 -23.54 -28.37
N LYS A 2 34.31 -23.55 -29.57
CA LYS A 2 33.04 -22.88 -29.94
C LYS A 2 31.82 -23.40 -29.17
N ILE A 3 31.72 -24.71 -28.89
CA ILE A 3 30.62 -25.33 -28.15
C ILE A 3 30.58 -24.85 -26.69
N LYS A 4 31.73 -24.70 -26.03
CA LYS A 4 31.79 -24.20 -24.64
C LYS A 4 31.31 -22.76 -24.51
N ILE A 5 31.62 -21.92 -25.48
CA ILE A 5 31.16 -20.52 -25.52
C ILE A 5 29.65 -20.49 -25.73
N LEU A 6 29.11 -21.32 -26.62
CA LEU A 6 27.68 -21.40 -26.88
C LEU A 6 26.88 -21.88 -25.67
N VAL A 7 27.38 -22.84 -24.90
CA VAL A 7 26.76 -23.30 -23.65
C VAL A 7 26.77 -22.20 -22.58
N ILE A 8 27.87 -21.47 -22.44
CA ILE A 8 27.98 -20.35 -21.47
C ILE A 8 27.02 -19.21 -21.84
N THR A 9 26.89 -18.87 -23.11
CA THR A 9 25.94 -17.79 -23.55
C THR A 9 24.50 -18.19 -23.33
N ILE A 10 24.11 -19.45 -23.59
CA ILE A 10 22.77 -19.97 -23.31
C ILE A 10 22.48 -19.96 -21.81
N PHE A 11 23.43 -20.35 -20.98
CA PHE A 11 23.30 -20.35 -19.52
C PHE A 11 23.13 -18.93 -18.97
N TYR A 12 23.82 -17.95 -19.55
CA TYR A 12 23.70 -16.54 -19.18
C TYR A 12 22.35 -15.93 -19.59
N LEU A 13 21.83 -16.31 -20.77
CA LEU A 13 20.49 -15.89 -21.23
C LEU A 13 19.37 -16.46 -20.38
N ILE A 14 19.46 -17.72 -19.96
CA ILE A 14 18.46 -18.37 -19.10
C ILE A 14 18.49 -17.77 -17.68
N GLY A 15 19.70 -17.44 -17.14
CA GLY A 15 19.86 -16.82 -15.83
C GLY A 15 19.25 -15.40 -15.75
N SER A 16 19.32 -14.64 -16.84
CA SER A 16 18.77 -13.27 -16.88
C SER A 16 17.24 -13.22 -16.87
N PHE A 17 16.57 -14.27 -17.34
CA PHE A 17 15.10 -14.31 -17.42
C PHE A 17 14.43 -14.52 -16.06
N ASN A 18 15.10 -15.19 -15.11
CA ASN A 18 14.51 -15.48 -13.80
C ASN A 18 14.56 -14.28 -12.83
N LEU A 19 15.43 -13.32 -13.04
CA LEU A 19 15.60 -12.18 -12.12
C LEU A 19 14.43 -11.20 -12.20
N SER A 20 13.83 -11.00 -13.38
CA SER A 20 12.67 -10.12 -13.57
C SER A 20 11.40 -10.64 -12.94
N TYR A 21 11.20 -11.95 -12.91
CA TYR A 21 10.00 -12.56 -12.32
C TYR A 21 10.00 -12.44 -10.79
N ALA A 22 11.14 -12.62 -10.14
CA ALA A 22 11.28 -12.49 -8.69
C ALA A 22 11.04 -11.05 -8.21
N ALA A 23 11.50 -10.04 -8.95
CA ALA A 23 11.29 -8.64 -8.61
C ALA A 23 9.83 -8.20 -8.69
N ASN A 24 9.06 -8.73 -9.65
CA ASN A 24 7.65 -8.42 -9.79
C ASN A 24 6.79 -9.06 -8.69
N SER A 25 7.11 -10.28 -8.26
CA SER A 25 6.38 -10.94 -7.16
C SER A 25 6.58 -10.22 -5.82
N GLU A 26 7.79 -9.75 -5.54
CA GLU A 26 8.07 -8.97 -4.33
C GLU A 26 7.29 -7.64 -4.31
N LYS A 27 7.15 -6.99 -5.45
CA LYS A 27 6.35 -5.78 -5.60
C LYS A 27 4.85 -6.02 -5.34
N VAL A 28 4.30 -7.10 -5.88
CA VAL A 28 2.91 -7.51 -5.60
C VAL A 28 2.71 -7.73 -4.10
N ASP A 29 3.65 -8.39 -3.45
CA ASP A 29 3.59 -8.66 -2.01
C ASP A 29 3.64 -7.36 -1.19
N GLN A 30 4.52 -6.42 -1.53
CA GLN A 30 4.61 -5.11 -0.86
C GLN A 30 3.32 -4.32 -0.98
N ILE A 31 2.75 -4.21 -2.19
CA ILE A 31 1.48 -3.52 -2.41
C ILE A 31 0.35 -4.23 -1.66
N SER A 32 0.30 -5.57 -1.71
CA SER A 32 -0.75 -6.39 -1.08
C SER A 32 -0.75 -6.28 0.45
N LYS A 33 0.40 -6.04 1.09
CA LYS A 33 0.53 -5.81 2.54
C LYS A 33 -0.14 -4.50 2.97
N ASN A 34 -0.14 -3.49 2.11
CA ASN A 34 -0.72 -2.19 2.37
C ASN A 34 -2.22 -2.11 2.02
N LEU A 35 -2.80 -3.18 1.49
CA LEU A 35 -4.19 -3.24 1.08
C LEU A 35 -5.02 -4.07 2.06
N ARG A 36 -6.20 -3.56 2.39
CA ARG A 36 -7.19 -4.27 3.22
C ARG A 36 -7.97 -5.27 2.37
N CYS A 37 -8.11 -6.48 2.86
CA CYS A 37 -9.07 -7.42 2.30
C CYS A 37 -10.47 -7.06 2.83
N LEU A 38 -11.35 -6.55 1.95
CA LEU A 38 -12.66 -6.02 2.34
C LEU A 38 -13.64 -7.08 2.89
N ILE A 39 -13.40 -8.35 2.58
CA ILE A 39 -14.26 -9.49 2.98
C ILE A 39 -13.60 -10.42 4.00
N CYS A 40 -12.38 -10.10 4.46
CA CYS A 40 -11.53 -11.00 5.25
C CYS A 40 -11.36 -10.54 6.71
N GLN A 41 -12.33 -9.89 7.30
CA GLN A 41 -12.33 -9.46 8.71
C GLN A 41 -11.09 -8.62 9.14
N GLY A 42 -10.63 -7.73 8.25
CA GLY A 42 -9.54 -6.79 8.56
C GLY A 42 -8.13 -7.31 8.29
N GLN A 43 -7.99 -8.49 7.70
CA GLN A 43 -6.69 -8.99 7.22
C GLN A 43 -6.20 -8.20 6.01
N SER A 44 -4.88 -8.23 5.78
CA SER A 44 -4.32 -7.70 4.55
C SER A 44 -4.63 -8.61 3.35
N VAL A 45 -4.60 -8.04 2.15
CA VAL A 45 -4.68 -8.84 0.91
C VAL A 45 -3.52 -9.84 0.83
N TYR A 46 -2.37 -9.50 1.40
CA TYR A 46 -1.20 -10.37 1.44
C TYR A 46 -1.46 -11.64 2.26
N ASP A 47 -2.00 -11.50 3.47
CA ASP A 47 -2.20 -12.59 4.42
C ASP A 47 -3.44 -13.43 4.11
N SER A 48 -4.37 -12.90 3.32
CA SER A 48 -5.61 -13.58 2.96
C SER A 48 -5.44 -14.51 1.78
N GLN A 49 -6.11 -15.67 1.86
CA GLN A 49 -6.22 -16.65 0.78
C GLN A 49 -7.63 -16.71 0.18
N SER A 50 -8.46 -15.70 0.45
CA SER A 50 -9.79 -15.62 -0.15
C SER A 50 -9.74 -15.40 -1.67
N ASP A 51 -10.77 -15.80 -2.37
CA ASP A 51 -10.88 -15.58 -3.83
C ASP A 51 -10.75 -14.09 -4.19
N PHE A 52 -11.25 -13.21 -3.33
CA PHE A 52 -11.08 -11.78 -3.49
C PHE A 52 -9.61 -11.36 -3.41
N ALA A 53 -8.87 -11.85 -2.39
CA ALA A 53 -7.46 -11.51 -2.21
C ALA A 53 -6.60 -12.06 -3.37
N LEU A 54 -6.89 -13.28 -3.83
CA LEU A 54 -6.20 -13.86 -4.99
C LEU A 54 -6.45 -13.06 -6.26
N SER A 55 -7.71 -12.69 -6.52
CA SER A 55 -8.08 -11.84 -7.66
C SER A 55 -7.41 -10.48 -7.60
N MET A 56 -7.28 -9.90 -6.41
CA MET A 56 -6.61 -8.63 -6.19
C MET A 56 -5.11 -8.72 -6.48
N LYS A 57 -4.43 -9.78 -6.04
CA LYS A 57 -3.01 -10.02 -6.34
C LYS A 57 -2.77 -10.14 -7.84
N ILE A 58 -3.65 -10.85 -8.56
CA ILE A 58 -3.58 -10.96 -10.02
C ILE A 58 -3.79 -9.60 -10.69
N LEU A 59 -4.74 -8.81 -10.20
CA LEU A 59 -5.00 -7.46 -10.71
C LEU A 59 -3.78 -6.55 -10.53
N ILE A 60 -3.14 -6.58 -9.36
CA ILE A 60 -1.92 -5.83 -9.07
C ILE A 60 -0.80 -6.26 -9.99
N GLN A 61 -0.59 -7.58 -10.18
CA GLN A 61 0.41 -8.13 -11.10
C GLN A 61 0.21 -7.59 -12.51
N ASN A 62 -1.01 -7.64 -13.03
CA ASN A 62 -1.33 -7.12 -14.36
C ASN A 62 -1.01 -5.61 -14.48
N LYS A 63 -1.26 -4.82 -13.43
CA LYS A 63 -0.95 -3.38 -13.44
C LYS A 63 0.55 -3.10 -13.40
N ILE A 64 1.33 -3.93 -12.71
CA ILE A 64 2.79 -3.87 -12.74
C ILE A 64 3.32 -4.24 -14.12
N ASP A 65 2.76 -5.27 -14.75
CA ASP A 65 3.15 -5.71 -16.09
C ASP A 65 2.78 -4.67 -17.17
N GLU A 66 1.72 -3.86 -16.95
CA GLU A 66 1.38 -2.68 -17.75
C GLU A 66 2.39 -1.51 -17.56
N GLY A 67 3.38 -1.65 -16.69
CA GLY A 67 4.39 -0.63 -16.40
C GLY A 67 3.94 0.51 -15.49
N LYS A 68 2.84 0.33 -14.74
CA LYS A 68 2.37 1.32 -13.77
C LYS A 68 3.24 1.34 -12.53
N ASN A 69 3.44 2.53 -11.98
CA ASN A 69 4.11 2.70 -10.71
C ASN A 69 3.14 2.44 -9.53
N ASP A 70 3.70 2.30 -8.33
CA ASP A 70 2.94 1.96 -7.12
C ASP A 70 1.82 2.98 -6.83
N GLU A 71 2.10 4.27 -6.98
CA GLU A 71 1.14 5.36 -6.76
C GLU A 71 -0.07 5.25 -7.71
N GLN A 72 0.18 5.02 -9.01
CA GLN A 72 -0.88 4.81 -10.01
C GLN A 72 -1.72 3.57 -9.73
N ILE A 73 -1.12 2.52 -9.15
CA ILE A 73 -1.83 1.31 -8.76
C ILE A 73 -2.73 1.61 -7.55
N TYR A 74 -2.22 2.31 -6.52
CA TYR A 74 -3.03 2.71 -5.37
C TYR A 74 -4.17 3.64 -5.78
N ASP A 75 -3.96 4.63 -6.63
CA ASP A 75 -5.00 5.52 -7.14
C ASP A 75 -6.09 4.77 -7.89
N PHE A 76 -5.68 3.83 -8.73
CA PHE A 76 -6.63 2.96 -9.45
C PHE A 76 -7.47 2.13 -8.47
N LEU A 77 -6.85 1.53 -7.46
CA LEU A 77 -7.54 0.72 -6.46
C LEU A 77 -8.48 1.56 -5.59
N LYS A 78 -8.04 2.75 -5.17
CA LYS A 78 -8.88 3.71 -4.43
C LYS A 78 -10.08 4.16 -5.25
N SER A 79 -9.90 4.46 -6.53
CA SER A 79 -10.99 4.88 -7.41
C SER A 79 -12.04 3.78 -7.61
N LYS A 80 -11.63 2.51 -7.59
CA LYS A 80 -12.50 1.35 -7.84
C LYS A 80 -13.17 0.81 -6.59
N TYR A 81 -12.46 0.79 -5.47
CA TYR A 81 -12.90 0.16 -4.21
C TYR A 81 -13.09 1.15 -3.05
N GLY A 82 -12.72 2.41 -3.24
CA GLY A 82 -12.77 3.46 -2.23
C GLY A 82 -11.45 3.60 -1.44
N GLU A 83 -11.31 4.72 -0.74
CA GLU A 83 -10.11 5.04 0.06
C GLU A 83 -9.85 4.04 1.20
N TRP A 84 -10.86 3.29 1.59
CA TRP A 84 -10.81 2.27 2.66
C TRP A 84 -9.91 1.09 2.36
N ILE A 85 -9.56 0.89 1.08
CA ILE A 85 -8.77 -0.28 0.67
C ILE A 85 -7.32 -0.18 1.13
N VAL A 86 -6.82 1.04 1.38
CA VAL A 86 -5.45 1.29 1.83
C VAL A 86 -5.42 1.47 3.35
N TYR A 87 -4.42 0.89 4.02
CA TYR A 87 -4.23 1.07 5.46
C TYR A 87 -3.77 2.46 5.84
N ASP A 88 -3.00 3.11 4.96
CA ASP A 88 -2.43 4.43 5.21
C ASP A 88 -3.42 5.52 4.80
N PRO A 89 -4.06 6.23 5.78
CA PRO A 89 -5.02 7.26 5.47
C PRO A 89 -4.29 8.50 4.93
N GLU A 90 -4.66 8.96 3.77
CA GLU A 90 -4.18 10.26 3.29
C GLU A 90 -4.68 11.38 4.20
N ILE A 91 -3.77 12.29 4.55
CA ILE A 91 -4.10 13.51 5.30
C ILE A 91 -4.82 14.48 4.35
N ASN A 92 -6.11 14.30 4.20
CA ASN A 92 -6.98 15.19 3.44
C ASN A 92 -7.42 16.39 4.31
N LYS A 93 -7.82 17.50 3.66
CA LYS A 93 -8.32 18.73 4.34
C LYS A 93 -9.44 18.41 5.34
N ASN A 94 -10.27 17.41 5.07
CA ASN A 94 -11.35 16.98 5.95
C ASN A 94 -10.83 16.21 7.18
N THR A 95 -9.71 15.49 7.02
CA THR A 95 -9.10 14.71 8.10
C THR A 95 -8.29 15.62 9.04
N VAL A 96 -7.69 16.69 8.52
CA VAL A 96 -6.98 17.69 9.34
C VAL A 96 -7.90 18.31 10.38
N LEU A 97 -9.15 18.60 10.04
CA LEU A 97 -10.13 19.14 10.99
C LEU A 97 -10.36 18.23 12.20
N LEU A 98 -10.42 16.92 11.97
CA LEU A 98 -10.58 15.92 13.04
C LEU A 98 -9.39 15.87 14.01
N TRP A 99 -8.19 16.17 13.52
CA TRP A 99 -6.97 16.20 14.37
C TRP A 99 -6.81 17.53 15.10
N VAL A 100 -7.20 18.63 14.45
CA VAL A 100 -7.06 19.98 15.01
C VAL A 100 -8.13 20.28 16.06
N LEU A 101 -9.34 19.74 15.90
CA LEU A 101 -10.46 20.00 16.81
C LEU A 101 -10.17 19.63 18.27
N PRO A 102 -9.65 18.44 18.61
CA PRO A 102 -9.32 18.11 20.00
C PRO A 102 -8.21 18.99 20.58
N LEU A 103 -7.25 19.43 19.77
CA LEU A 103 -6.19 20.34 20.21
C LEU A 103 -6.75 21.72 20.58
N ILE A 104 -7.65 22.26 19.76
CA ILE A 104 -8.32 23.54 20.05
C ILE A 104 -9.13 23.44 21.35
N LEU A 105 -9.91 22.35 21.53
CA LEU A 105 -10.69 22.14 22.75
C LEU A 105 -9.79 22.02 23.99
N PHE A 106 -8.65 21.34 23.86
CA PHE A 106 -7.69 21.20 24.95
C PHE A 106 -7.07 22.52 25.35
N ILE A 107 -6.65 23.33 24.37
CA ILE A 107 -6.07 24.68 24.62
C ILE A 107 -7.13 25.59 25.25
N PHE A 108 -8.34 25.62 24.70
CA PHE A 108 -9.42 26.48 25.19
C PHE A 108 -9.85 26.08 26.61
N GLY A 109 -10.01 24.78 26.88
CA GLY A 109 -10.32 24.26 28.21
C GLY A 109 -9.22 24.56 29.22
N GLY A 110 -7.94 24.42 28.82
CA GLY A 110 -6.80 24.76 29.66
C GLY A 110 -6.77 26.22 30.04
N ILE A 111 -7.03 27.14 29.08
CA ILE A 111 -7.09 28.59 29.34
C ILE A 111 -8.23 28.91 30.31
N LEU A 112 -9.40 28.32 30.16
CA LEU A 112 -10.53 28.56 31.08
C LEU A 112 -10.22 28.11 32.51
N ILE A 113 -9.58 26.94 32.66
CA ILE A 113 -9.17 26.42 33.98
C ILE A 113 -8.14 27.35 34.64
N LEU A 114 -7.11 27.76 33.89
CA LEU A 114 -6.08 28.65 34.41
C LEU A 114 -6.65 30.01 34.82
N ARG A 115 -7.56 30.59 34.02
CA ARG A 115 -8.26 31.83 34.39
C ARG A 115 -9.07 31.65 35.67
N LYS A 116 -9.77 30.54 35.84
CA LYS A 116 -10.59 30.29 37.04
C LYS A 116 -9.73 30.07 38.28
N VAL A 117 -8.58 29.44 38.15
CA VAL A 117 -7.64 29.24 39.28
C VAL A 117 -6.92 30.52 39.64
N SER A 118 -6.58 31.37 38.67
CA SER A 118 -5.88 32.65 38.90
C SER A 118 -6.76 33.75 39.52
N ILE A 119 -8.10 33.62 39.48
CA ILE A 119 -9.05 34.56 40.05
C ILE A 119 -9.38 34.27 41.55
N LYS A 120 -8.87 33.16 42.08
CA LYS A 120 -9.08 32.76 43.48
C LYS A 120 -7.82 33.07 44.30
#